data_eac6ab4d94543abf7adc4a39ce4b2a7f
#
_entry.id   eac6ab4d94543abf7adc4a39ce4b2a7f
#
_cell.length_a   1.000
_cell.length_b   1.000
_cell.length_c   1.000
_cell.angle_alpha   90.00
_cell.angle_beta   90.00
_cell.angle_gamma   90.00
#
_symmetry.space_group_name_H-M   'P 1'
#
loop_
_entity.id
_entity.type
_entity.pdbx_description
1 polymer ?
#
loop_
_entity_poly.entity_id
_entity_poly.type
_entity_poly.pdbx_seq_one_letter_code
_entity_poly.pdbx_strand_id
1 'polypeptide(L)'
;MVCQHKLISEHLNIKKIALVTGWSMAGCQAYHWAAQFPDMVDAILPFCASAKTSEHNFVFLEGVKAALCADPIWNNGNYTSPPEEGLKAFARVYAGWAFSQSFYREKAYKKLGFNNVEELIQDWERV
;
A
#
# COMPACT_ATOMS: atom_id res chain seq x y z
N MET A 1 -11.60 8.06 -2.65
CA MET A 1 -13.02 7.77 -2.25
C MET A 1 -14.03 8.42 -3.19
N VAL A 2 -13.96 9.73 -3.44
CA VAL A 2 -14.95 10.45 -4.29
C VAL A 2 -15.16 9.79 -5.67
N CYS A 3 -14.07 9.43 -6.38
CA CYS A 3 -14.19 8.77 -7.70
C CYS A 3 -14.88 7.39 -7.61
N GLN A 4 -14.53 6.59 -6.59
CA GLN A 4 -15.19 5.29 -6.38
C GLN A 4 -16.68 5.45 -6.08
N HIS A 5 -17.03 6.41 -5.21
CA HIS A 5 -18.42 6.69 -4.89
C HIS A 5 -19.21 7.10 -6.15
N LYS A 6 -18.69 8.04 -6.95
CA LYS A 6 -19.33 8.45 -8.21
C LYS A 6 -19.51 7.28 -9.16
N LEU A 7 -18.50 6.45 -9.35
CA LEU A 7 -18.60 5.25 -10.19
C LEU A 7 -19.75 4.35 -9.73
N ILE A 8 -19.80 4.04 -8.44
CA ILE A 8 -20.79 3.11 -7.87
C ILE A 8 -22.20 3.72 -7.88
N SER A 9 -22.36 4.96 -7.43
CA SER A 9 -23.67 5.58 -7.23
C SER A 9 -24.27 6.18 -8.52
N GLU A 10 -23.43 6.78 -9.37
CA GLU A 10 -23.89 7.52 -10.55
C GLU A 10 -23.85 6.67 -11.84
N HIS A 11 -22.74 5.92 -12.06
CA HIS A 11 -22.60 5.11 -13.26
C HIS A 11 -23.20 3.71 -13.11
N LEU A 12 -22.94 3.04 -11.99
CA LEU A 12 -23.50 1.70 -11.74
C LEU A 12 -24.88 1.75 -11.07
N ASN A 13 -25.35 2.92 -10.66
CA ASN A 13 -26.63 3.17 -10.03
C ASN A 13 -26.90 2.28 -8.79
N ILE A 14 -25.84 1.91 -8.05
CA ILE A 14 -25.92 1.11 -6.82
C ILE A 14 -26.24 2.05 -5.66
N LYS A 15 -27.31 1.79 -4.94
CA LYS A 15 -27.79 2.62 -3.82
C LYS A 15 -27.39 2.07 -2.46
N LYS A 16 -27.13 0.77 -2.36
CA LYS A 16 -26.74 0.10 -1.12
C LYS A 16 -25.61 -0.90 -1.39
N ILE A 17 -24.68 -0.97 -0.45
CA ILE A 17 -23.53 -1.88 -0.46
C ILE A 17 -23.62 -2.70 0.82
N ALA A 18 -23.86 -4.00 0.70
CA ALA A 18 -23.98 -4.91 1.84
C ALA A 18 -22.66 -5.03 2.62
N LEU A 19 -21.52 -5.03 1.92
CA LEU A 19 -20.21 -5.18 2.54
C LEU A 19 -19.13 -4.45 1.73
N VAL A 20 -18.34 -3.62 2.42
CA VAL A 20 -17.07 -3.10 1.89
C VAL A 20 -15.92 -3.79 2.61
N THR A 21 -15.08 -4.47 1.85
CA THR A 21 -13.93 -5.18 2.41
C THR A 21 -12.65 -4.79 1.67
N GLY A 22 -11.51 -4.93 2.32
CA GLY A 22 -10.23 -4.66 1.69
C GLY A 22 -9.04 -4.94 2.59
N TRP A 23 -7.91 -5.20 1.93
CA TRP A 23 -6.64 -5.45 2.57
C TRP A 23 -5.77 -4.19 2.57
N SER A 24 -5.07 -3.89 3.67
CA SER A 24 -4.11 -2.79 3.78
C SER A 24 -4.76 -1.44 3.38
N MET A 25 -4.27 -0.76 2.38
CA MET A 25 -4.84 0.51 1.88
C MET A 25 -6.33 0.38 1.53
N ALA A 26 -6.76 -0.71 0.94
CA ALA A 26 -8.18 -0.95 0.65
C ALA A 26 -9.01 -1.13 1.94
N GLY A 27 -8.42 -1.67 3.01
CA GLY A 27 -9.04 -1.70 4.33
C GLY A 27 -9.19 -0.30 4.94
N CYS A 28 -8.20 0.58 4.77
CA CYS A 28 -8.33 2.00 5.13
C CYS A 28 -9.49 2.66 4.34
N GLN A 29 -9.62 2.32 3.06
CA GLN A 29 -10.74 2.81 2.24
C GLN A 29 -12.10 2.30 2.74
N ALA A 30 -12.18 1.07 3.26
CA ALA A 30 -13.42 0.55 3.85
C ALA A 30 -13.88 1.40 5.04
N TYR A 31 -12.97 1.82 5.92
CA TYR A 31 -13.28 2.78 7.00
C TYR A 31 -13.79 4.11 6.45
N HIS A 32 -13.18 4.62 5.38
CA HIS A 32 -13.63 5.86 4.74
C HIS A 32 -15.01 5.74 4.10
N TRP A 33 -15.33 4.58 3.52
CA TRP A 33 -16.66 4.30 2.99
C TRP A 33 -17.73 4.39 4.09
N ALA A 34 -17.52 3.71 5.20
CA ALA A 34 -18.45 3.75 6.33
C ALA A 34 -18.60 5.14 6.94
N ALA A 35 -17.49 5.89 7.05
CA ALA A 35 -17.50 7.23 7.65
C ALA A 35 -18.13 8.31 6.75
N GLN A 36 -17.92 8.22 5.43
CA GLN A 36 -18.38 9.25 4.50
C GLN A 36 -19.77 8.94 3.89
N PHE A 37 -20.13 7.67 3.82
CA PHE A 37 -21.38 7.22 3.20
C PHE A 37 -22.12 6.19 4.07
N PRO A 38 -22.40 6.52 5.36
CA PRO A 38 -22.98 5.56 6.32
C PRO A 38 -24.34 5.01 5.87
N ASP A 39 -25.13 5.82 5.18
CA ASP A 39 -26.45 5.39 4.70
C ASP A 39 -26.35 4.45 3.49
N MET A 40 -25.19 4.35 2.86
CA MET A 40 -24.97 3.52 1.68
C MET A 40 -24.32 2.18 2.01
N VAL A 41 -23.62 2.05 3.16
CA VAL A 41 -22.82 0.88 3.54
C VAL A 41 -23.41 0.19 4.76
N ASP A 42 -23.78 -1.08 4.64
CA ASP A 42 -24.34 -1.85 5.76
C ASP A 42 -23.27 -2.42 6.70
N ALA A 43 -22.14 -2.85 6.14
CA ALA A 43 -21.02 -3.41 6.92
C ALA A 43 -19.66 -3.16 6.27
N ILE A 44 -18.60 -3.16 7.09
CA ILE A 44 -17.22 -3.16 6.63
C ILE A 44 -16.42 -4.31 7.24
N LEU A 45 -15.46 -4.85 6.47
CA LEU A 45 -14.54 -5.88 6.94
C LEU A 45 -13.10 -5.52 6.48
N PRO A 46 -12.41 -4.62 7.20
CA PRO A 46 -11.04 -4.23 6.88
C PRO A 46 -10.04 -5.27 7.40
N PHE A 47 -9.03 -5.59 6.59
CA PHE A 47 -7.91 -6.46 6.96
C PHE A 47 -6.61 -5.68 6.96
N CYS A 48 -5.74 -5.91 7.96
CA CYS A 48 -4.41 -5.29 8.05
C CYS A 48 -4.44 -3.78 7.80
N ALA A 49 -5.43 -3.11 8.38
CA ALA A 49 -5.69 -1.69 8.17
C ALA A 49 -6.13 -1.02 9.47
N SER A 50 -6.07 0.29 9.50
CA SER A 50 -6.51 1.10 10.63
C SER A 50 -7.37 2.27 10.17
N ALA A 51 -8.28 2.73 11.03
CA ALA A 51 -9.08 3.93 10.78
C ALA A 51 -8.24 5.22 10.79
N LYS A 52 -7.10 5.20 11.50
CA LYS A 52 -6.13 6.29 11.56
C LYS A 52 -4.72 5.72 11.50
N THR A 53 -3.89 6.25 10.63
CA THR A 53 -2.47 5.88 10.52
C THR A 53 -1.75 6.21 11.84
N SER A 54 -1.01 5.24 12.39
CA SER A 54 -0.14 5.48 13.54
C SER A 54 1.05 6.36 13.16
N GLU A 55 1.60 7.07 14.13
CA GLU A 55 2.81 7.88 13.92
C GLU A 55 4.00 7.04 13.42
N HIS A 56 4.16 5.83 13.94
CA HIS A 56 5.19 4.90 13.49
C HIS A 56 5.03 4.54 12.01
N ASN A 57 3.82 4.20 11.58
CA ASN A 57 3.55 3.90 10.17
C ASN A 57 3.69 5.14 9.28
N PHE A 58 3.35 6.32 9.80
CA PHE A 58 3.55 7.58 9.08
C PHE A 58 5.04 7.84 8.81
N VAL A 59 5.90 7.66 9.81
CA VAL A 59 7.37 7.83 9.65
C VAL A 59 7.92 6.83 8.62
N PHE A 60 7.46 5.57 8.65
CA PHE A 60 7.82 4.59 7.64
C PHE A 60 7.42 5.05 6.22
N LEU A 61 6.17 5.47 6.03
CA LEU A 61 5.67 5.93 4.73
C LEU A 61 6.43 7.17 4.21
N GLU A 62 6.80 8.10 5.10
CA GLU A 62 7.65 9.23 4.73
C GLU A 62 9.07 8.76 4.33
N GLY A 63 9.59 7.70 4.96
CA GLY A 63 10.88 7.11 4.58
C GLY A 63 10.87 6.52 3.17
N VAL A 64 9.87 5.70 2.81
CA VAL A 64 9.76 5.12 1.47
C VAL A 64 9.48 6.19 0.40
N LYS A 65 8.68 7.19 0.73
CA LYS A 65 8.44 8.35 -0.13
C LYS A 65 9.73 9.13 -0.39
N ALA A 66 10.51 9.40 0.65
CA ALA A 66 11.79 10.09 0.53
C ALA A 66 12.77 9.33 -0.38
N ALA A 67 12.81 7.99 -0.27
CA ALA A 67 13.64 7.14 -1.13
C ALA A 67 13.25 7.29 -2.62
N LEU A 68 11.95 7.25 -2.94
CA LEU A 68 11.46 7.47 -4.30
C LEU A 68 11.79 8.90 -4.81
N CYS A 69 11.51 9.90 -3.98
CA CYS A 69 11.67 11.31 -4.36
C CYS A 69 13.13 11.76 -4.47
N ALA A 70 14.09 10.95 -3.99
CA ALA A 70 15.52 11.21 -4.15
C ALA A 70 16.01 11.02 -5.59
N ASP A 71 15.27 10.30 -6.41
CA ASP A 71 15.58 10.16 -7.83
C ASP A 71 15.31 11.48 -8.56
N PRO A 72 16.31 12.06 -9.26
CA PRO A 72 16.14 13.30 -10.02
C PRO A 72 15.03 13.21 -11.09
N ILE A 73 14.80 12.00 -11.65
CA ILE A 73 13.77 11.76 -12.67
C ILE A 73 12.36 11.96 -12.08
N TRP A 74 12.18 11.77 -10.79
CA TRP A 74 10.90 11.98 -10.11
C TRP A 74 10.34 13.40 -10.33
N ASN A 75 11.18 14.42 -10.36
CA ASN A 75 10.86 15.80 -10.68
C ASN A 75 9.51 16.27 -10.05
N ASN A 76 9.37 16.10 -8.75
CA ASN A 76 8.14 16.45 -8.00
C ASN A 76 6.85 15.83 -8.58
N GLY A 77 6.92 14.63 -9.14
CA GLY A 77 5.81 13.93 -9.76
C GLY A 77 5.56 14.25 -11.24
N ASN A 78 6.37 15.14 -11.84
CA ASN A 78 6.29 15.51 -13.25
C ASN A 78 7.34 14.77 -14.09
N TYR A 79 7.43 13.46 -13.91
CA TYR A 79 8.38 12.62 -14.65
C TYR A 79 7.85 12.25 -16.03
N THR A 80 8.75 12.14 -17.00
CA THR A 80 8.47 11.73 -18.39
C THR A 80 8.91 10.30 -18.69
N SER A 81 9.71 9.73 -17.80
CA SER A 81 10.14 8.33 -17.79
C SER A 81 10.08 7.81 -16.36
N PRO A 82 9.92 6.50 -16.13
CA PRO A 82 9.90 5.94 -14.78
C PRO A 82 11.15 6.33 -13.98
N PRO A 83 11.03 6.78 -12.72
CA PRO A 83 12.17 7.03 -11.83
C PRO A 83 12.68 5.70 -11.25
N GLU A 84 13.37 4.90 -12.08
CA GLU A 84 13.73 3.51 -11.78
C GLU A 84 14.60 3.35 -10.54
N GLU A 85 15.59 4.23 -10.36
CA GLU A 85 16.46 4.16 -9.19
C GLU A 85 15.69 4.53 -7.90
N GLY A 86 14.78 5.48 -7.99
CA GLY A 86 13.88 5.82 -6.89
C GLY A 86 12.92 4.67 -6.55
N LEU A 87 12.38 3.98 -7.55
CA LEU A 87 11.52 2.81 -7.37
C LEU A 87 12.28 1.64 -6.72
N LYS A 88 13.51 1.35 -7.14
CA LYS A 88 14.37 0.35 -6.51
C LYS A 88 14.69 0.71 -5.07
N ALA A 89 15.05 1.97 -4.80
CA ALA A 89 15.30 2.47 -3.44
C ALA A 89 14.05 2.34 -2.55
N PHE A 90 12.89 2.71 -3.08
CA PHE A 90 11.58 2.49 -2.41
C PHE A 90 11.38 1.00 -2.06
N ALA A 91 11.60 0.11 -3.01
CA ALA A 91 11.42 -1.33 -2.83
C ALA A 91 12.33 -1.89 -1.73
N ARG A 92 13.60 -1.47 -1.70
CA ARG A 92 14.57 -1.86 -0.64
C ARG A 92 14.12 -1.44 0.75
N VAL A 93 13.68 -0.21 0.90
CA VAL A 93 13.15 0.27 2.20
C VAL A 93 11.88 -0.48 2.57
N TYR A 94 10.99 -0.69 1.61
CA TYR A 94 9.71 -1.37 1.84
C TYR A 94 9.89 -2.84 2.21
N ALA A 95 10.83 -3.55 1.61
CA ALA A 95 11.12 -4.96 1.90
C ALA A 95 11.40 -5.21 3.39
N GLY A 96 12.13 -4.30 4.05
CA GLY A 96 12.40 -4.37 5.49
C GLY A 96 11.16 -4.24 6.38
N TRP A 97 10.07 -3.70 5.84
CA TRP A 97 8.81 -3.48 6.55
C TRP A 97 7.71 -4.49 6.18
N ALA A 98 7.75 -5.03 4.95
CA ALA A 98 6.74 -5.95 4.44
C ALA A 98 6.66 -7.27 5.18
N PHE A 99 7.77 -7.71 5.75
CA PHE A 99 7.89 -8.95 6.50
C PHE A 99 8.26 -8.70 7.97
N SER A 100 7.89 -9.64 8.83
CA SER A 100 8.22 -9.56 10.25
C SER A 100 9.74 -9.73 10.50
N GLN A 101 10.21 -9.28 11.68
CA GLN A 101 11.59 -9.53 12.08
C GLN A 101 11.93 -11.03 12.14
N SER A 102 10.99 -11.88 12.59
CA SER A 102 11.19 -13.34 12.62
C SER A 102 11.33 -13.92 11.23
N PHE A 103 10.64 -13.39 10.21
CA PHE A 103 10.84 -13.81 8.83
C PHE A 103 12.31 -13.76 8.40
N TYR A 104 13.00 -12.68 8.73
CA TYR A 104 14.43 -12.51 8.42
C TYR A 104 15.33 -13.33 9.35
N ARG A 105 15.07 -13.33 10.67
CA ARG A 105 15.87 -14.06 11.66
C ARG A 105 15.84 -15.56 11.44
N GLU A 106 14.68 -16.10 11.08
CA GLU A 106 14.46 -17.53 10.84
C GLU A 106 14.73 -17.93 9.39
N LYS A 107 15.16 -16.98 8.56
CA LYS A 107 15.46 -17.18 7.13
C LYS A 107 14.28 -17.77 6.37
N ALA A 108 13.05 -17.35 6.70
CA ALA A 108 11.82 -17.86 6.10
C ALA A 108 11.74 -17.56 4.58
N TYR A 109 12.49 -16.59 4.09
CA TYR A 109 12.64 -16.30 2.65
C TYR A 109 13.15 -17.52 1.85
N LYS A 110 13.89 -18.45 2.50
CA LYS A 110 14.31 -19.70 1.84
C LYS A 110 13.13 -20.58 1.44
N LYS A 111 12.02 -20.55 2.19
CA LYS A 111 10.79 -21.27 1.85
C LYS A 111 10.08 -20.69 0.64
N LEU A 112 10.39 -19.44 0.30
CA LEU A 112 9.91 -18.76 -0.91
C LEU A 112 10.83 -18.97 -2.12
N GLY A 113 11.93 -19.72 -1.97
CA GLY A 113 12.86 -20.06 -3.03
C GLY A 113 14.10 -19.17 -3.13
N PHE A 114 14.27 -18.20 -2.22
CA PHE A 114 15.45 -17.32 -2.21
C PHE A 114 16.60 -17.92 -1.39
N ASN A 115 17.80 -17.95 -1.94
CA ASN A 115 18.98 -18.50 -1.26
C ASN A 115 19.52 -17.55 -0.16
N ASN A 116 19.37 -16.27 -0.38
CA ASN A 116 19.85 -15.21 0.51
C ASN A 116 18.91 -13.98 0.47
N VAL A 117 19.16 -13.03 1.37
CA VAL A 117 18.35 -11.80 1.50
C VAL A 117 18.50 -10.90 0.27
N GLU A 118 19.68 -10.88 -0.37
CA GLU A 118 19.90 -10.04 -1.54
C GLU A 118 19.04 -10.49 -2.74
N GLU A 119 18.88 -11.79 -2.95
CA GLU A 119 17.97 -12.31 -3.97
C GLU A 119 16.51 -11.89 -3.71
N LEU A 120 16.07 -11.90 -2.44
CA LEU A 120 14.74 -11.41 -2.06
C LEU A 120 14.59 -9.90 -2.38
N ILE A 121 15.61 -9.09 -2.04
CA ILE A 121 15.59 -7.64 -2.31
C ILE A 121 15.57 -7.37 -3.81
N GLN A 122 16.38 -8.07 -4.59
CA GLN A 122 16.41 -7.95 -6.05
C GLN A 122 15.06 -8.33 -6.69
N ASP A 123 14.34 -9.28 -6.10
CA ASP A 123 13.00 -9.62 -6.56
C ASP A 123 12.00 -8.49 -6.31
N TRP A 124 12.12 -7.78 -5.19
CA TRP A 124 11.34 -6.57 -4.89
C TRP A 124 11.64 -5.38 -5.80
N GLU A 125 12.86 -5.32 -6.36
CA GLU A 125 13.29 -4.28 -7.30
C GLU A 125 12.82 -4.51 -8.74
N ARG A 126 12.19 -5.64 -9.04
CA ARG A 126 11.63 -5.91 -10.37
C ARG A 126 10.44 -5.00 -10.63
N VAL A 127 10.66 -3.98 -11.43
CA VAL A 127 9.67 -2.95 -11.82
C VAL A 127 9.10 -3.30 -13.19
#